data_243f9f3d80e5abea8465ef4e0689811b
#
_entry.id   243f9f3d80e5abea8465ef4e0689811b
#
_cell.length_a   1.000
_cell.length_b   1.000
_cell.length_c   1.000
_cell.angle_alpha   90.00
_cell.angle_beta   90.00
_cell.angle_gamma   90.00
#
_symmetry.space_group_name_H-M   'P 1'
#
loop_
_entity.id
_entity.type
_entity.pdbx_description
1 polymer ?
#
loop_
_entity_poly.entity_id
_entity_poly.type
_entity_poly.pdbx_seq_one_letter_code
_entity_poly.pdbx_strand_id
1 'polypeptide(L)'
;MNYLLPLLSVLLGYGVALFLQPKSKHNLKLLLAFSGSFLLSLTVVHLLPEVYENHSSSIGIFIMVGILFQIILEFFSKGAEHGHVHGHESMSQIPWLLFISLCIHAFLEGMPINRHHHLAWGISIHHLPIAVILTTFFIKSQLNKTAIFIFMLTFAIMTPLGTFLADVLPVVNTFYTEITAIVIGILFHISSTIIFESSEGHKFNIAKISMIVLGILLAYFI
;
A
#
# COMPACT_ATOMS: atom_id res chain seq x y z
N MET A 1 -12.11 6.25 -13.66
CA MET A 1 -10.75 6.65 -13.25
C MET A 1 -10.26 5.83 -12.05
N ASN A 2 -11.11 5.52 -11.07
CA ASN A 2 -10.73 4.82 -9.82
C ASN A 2 -10.07 3.46 -10.01
N TYR A 3 -10.45 2.72 -11.03
CA TYR A 3 -9.85 1.40 -11.34
C TYR A 3 -8.48 1.50 -12.02
N LEU A 4 -8.30 2.51 -12.87
CA LEU A 4 -7.10 2.62 -13.71
C LEU A 4 -5.90 3.21 -12.97
N LEU A 5 -6.12 4.13 -12.04
CA LEU A 5 -5.03 4.79 -11.33
C LEU A 5 -4.15 3.83 -10.53
N PRO A 6 -4.68 2.96 -9.64
CA PRO A 6 -3.86 2.00 -8.90
C PRO A 6 -3.18 0.98 -9.83
N LEU A 7 -3.89 0.49 -10.84
CA LEU A 7 -3.34 -0.44 -11.84
C LEU A 7 -2.15 0.17 -12.59
N LEU A 8 -2.34 1.37 -13.14
CA LEU A 8 -1.29 2.06 -13.90
C LEU A 8 -0.10 2.41 -13.01
N SER A 9 -0.33 2.74 -11.75
CA SER A 9 0.73 3.05 -10.79
C SER A 9 1.67 1.87 -10.57
N VAL A 10 1.13 0.66 -10.36
CA VAL A 10 1.94 -0.57 -10.23
C VAL A 10 2.69 -0.87 -11.53
N LEU A 11 2.02 -0.77 -12.68
CA LEU A 11 2.66 -1.04 -13.99
C LEU A 11 3.74 0.00 -14.33
N LEU A 12 3.53 1.27 -13.96
CA LEU A 12 4.55 2.31 -14.08
C LEU A 12 5.75 2.03 -13.17
N GLY A 13 5.50 1.67 -11.90
CA GLY A 13 6.58 1.28 -10.98
C GLY A 13 7.38 0.09 -11.48
N TYR A 14 6.71 -0.92 -12.02
CA TYR A 14 7.34 -2.06 -12.70
C TYR A 14 8.21 -1.60 -13.87
N GLY A 15 7.69 -0.75 -14.76
CA GLY A 15 8.41 -0.18 -15.88
C GLY A 15 9.64 0.64 -15.45
N VAL A 16 9.46 1.53 -14.46
CA VAL A 16 10.55 2.32 -13.87
C VAL A 16 11.68 1.41 -13.37
N ALA A 17 11.35 0.33 -12.66
CA ALA A 17 12.35 -0.60 -12.15
C ALA A 17 13.10 -1.33 -13.29
N LEU A 18 12.41 -1.70 -14.37
CA LEU A 18 13.05 -2.37 -15.52
C LEU A 18 14.01 -1.46 -16.28
N PHE A 19 13.60 -0.21 -16.54
CA PHE A 19 14.37 0.69 -17.41
C PHE A 19 15.41 1.51 -16.64
N LEU A 20 15.06 2.03 -15.47
CA LEU A 20 15.93 2.94 -14.73
C LEU A 20 16.79 2.23 -13.68
N GLN A 21 16.38 1.04 -13.21
CA GLN A 21 17.07 0.25 -12.18
C GLN A 21 17.60 1.15 -11.04
N PRO A 22 16.75 1.84 -10.31
CA PRO A 22 17.17 2.89 -9.38
C PRO A 22 18.15 2.33 -8.35
N LYS A 23 19.39 2.83 -8.37
CA LYS A 23 20.47 2.39 -7.48
C LYS A 23 20.43 3.10 -6.13
N SER A 24 19.80 4.27 -6.07
CA SER A 24 19.75 5.09 -4.86
C SER A 24 18.67 4.61 -3.90
N LYS A 25 19.08 3.86 -2.89
CA LYS A 25 18.19 3.49 -1.76
C LYS A 25 17.66 4.72 -1.03
N HIS A 26 18.43 5.81 -0.98
CA HIS A 26 18.04 7.04 -0.31
C HIS A 26 16.80 7.69 -0.93
N ASN A 27 16.78 7.85 -2.25
CA ASN A 27 15.64 8.47 -2.95
C ASN A 27 14.37 7.62 -2.83
N LEU A 28 14.50 6.29 -2.86
CA LEU A 28 13.36 5.39 -2.63
C LEU A 28 12.81 5.52 -1.21
N LYS A 29 13.66 5.66 -0.19
CA LYS A 29 13.23 5.89 1.19
C LYS A 29 12.52 7.24 1.37
N LEU A 30 12.97 8.30 0.68
CA LEU A 30 12.28 9.59 0.69
C LEU A 30 10.90 9.50 0.04
N LEU A 31 10.79 8.79 -1.09
CA LEU A 31 9.53 8.57 -1.78
C LEU A 31 8.57 7.74 -0.92
N LEU A 32 9.07 6.71 -0.21
CA LEU A 32 8.29 5.94 0.75
C LEU A 32 7.79 6.81 1.91
N ALA A 33 8.65 7.65 2.49
CA ALA A 33 8.26 8.54 3.58
C ALA A 33 7.16 9.52 3.15
N PHE A 34 7.26 10.06 1.93
CA PHE A 34 6.22 10.89 1.33
C PHE A 34 4.92 10.10 1.14
N SER A 35 4.98 8.93 0.48
CA SER A 35 3.78 8.14 0.19
C SER A 35 3.08 7.64 1.46
N GLY A 36 3.85 7.20 2.47
CA GLY A 36 3.30 6.77 3.76
C GLY A 36 2.61 7.90 4.51
N SER A 37 3.23 9.09 4.58
CA SER A 37 2.63 10.25 5.23
C SER A 37 1.40 10.79 4.49
N PHE A 38 1.43 10.76 3.18
CA PHE A 38 0.28 11.13 2.35
C PHE A 38 -0.91 10.18 2.59
N LEU A 39 -0.65 8.86 2.57
CA LEU A 39 -1.67 7.84 2.81
C LEU A 39 -2.23 7.92 4.24
N LEU A 40 -1.35 8.10 5.25
CA LEU A 40 -1.78 8.28 6.64
C LEU A 40 -2.70 9.51 6.77
N SER A 41 -2.32 10.62 6.15
CA SER A 41 -3.10 11.85 6.23
C SER A 41 -4.46 11.73 5.56
N LEU A 42 -4.55 11.10 4.38
CA LEU A 42 -5.82 10.80 3.74
C LEU A 42 -6.72 9.94 4.64
N THR A 43 -6.13 8.93 5.28
CA THR A 43 -6.85 8.05 6.19
C THR A 43 -7.40 8.81 7.39
N VAL A 44 -6.58 9.69 8.01
CA VAL A 44 -6.98 10.45 9.21
C VAL A 44 -7.95 11.57 8.89
N VAL A 45 -7.75 12.28 7.79
CA VAL A 45 -8.52 13.50 7.46
C VAL A 45 -9.82 13.18 6.75
N HIS A 46 -9.86 12.13 5.92
CA HIS A 46 -11.03 11.83 5.09
C HIS A 46 -11.77 10.56 5.54
N LEU A 47 -11.08 9.42 5.68
CA LEU A 47 -11.76 8.15 5.96
C LEU A 47 -12.22 8.01 7.42
N LEU A 48 -11.35 8.40 8.36
CA LEU A 48 -11.64 8.21 9.79
C LEU A 48 -12.85 9.03 10.27
N PRO A 49 -13.01 10.33 9.93
CA PRO A 49 -14.19 11.09 10.32
C PRO A 49 -15.48 10.46 9.80
N GLU A 50 -15.50 10.05 8.52
CA GLU A 50 -16.70 9.51 7.88
C GLU A 50 -17.22 8.23 8.56
N VAL A 51 -16.34 7.28 8.93
CA VAL A 51 -16.81 6.06 9.59
C VAL A 51 -17.34 6.33 11.01
N TYR A 52 -16.98 7.47 11.62
CA TYR A 52 -17.49 7.86 12.95
C TYR A 52 -18.73 8.76 12.90
N GLU A 53 -19.04 9.44 11.79
CA GLU A 53 -20.16 10.39 11.70
C GLU A 53 -21.54 9.78 12.05
N ASN A 54 -21.74 8.50 11.74
CA ASN A 54 -23.06 7.87 11.86
C ASN A 54 -23.08 6.63 12.75
N HIS A 55 -22.07 6.35 13.60
CA HIS A 55 -21.93 4.99 14.09
C HIS A 55 -21.47 4.81 15.53
N SER A 56 -21.80 3.63 16.01
CA SER A 56 -21.64 3.08 17.34
C SER A 56 -20.17 2.92 17.79
N SER A 57 -19.99 2.68 19.08
CA SER A 57 -18.72 2.34 19.74
C SER A 57 -17.95 1.14 19.14
N SER A 58 -18.55 0.38 18.20
CA SER A 58 -17.94 -0.80 17.58
C SER A 58 -16.92 -0.49 16.48
N ILE A 59 -16.93 0.72 15.89
CA ILE A 59 -16.01 1.10 14.80
C ILE A 59 -14.54 0.93 15.21
N GLY A 60 -14.19 1.35 16.43
CA GLY A 60 -12.84 1.17 16.96
C GLY A 60 -12.37 -0.29 16.98
N ILE A 61 -13.30 -1.24 17.22
CA ILE A 61 -12.99 -2.67 17.20
C ILE A 61 -12.62 -3.12 15.78
N PHE A 62 -13.37 -2.69 14.76
CA PHE A 62 -13.07 -3.03 13.37
C PHE A 62 -11.73 -2.42 12.91
N ILE A 63 -11.39 -1.20 13.33
CA ILE A 63 -10.06 -0.61 13.10
C ILE A 63 -8.96 -1.48 13.73
N MET A 64 -9.14 -1.91 14.99
CA MET A 64 -8.18 -2.78 15.66
C MET A 64 -8.05 -4.16 14.99
N VAL A 65 -9.16 -4.72 14.48
CA VAL A 65 -9.14 -5.94 13.67
C VAL A 65 -8.31 -5.73 12.40
N GLY A 66 -8.46 -4.58 11.74
CA GLY A 66 -7.68 -4.23 10.56
C GLY A 66 -6.17 -4.13 10.85
N ILE A 67 -5.79 -3.48 11.95
CA ILE A 67 -4.38 -3.42 12.40
C ILE A 67 -3.84 -4.83 12.64
N LEU A 68 -4.55 -5.64 13.41
CA LEU A 68 -4.13 -7.01 13.73
C LEU A 68 -4.02 -7.86 12.45
N PHE A 69 -4.99 -7.74 11.55
CA PHE A 69 -4.98 -8.45 10.28
C PHE A 69 -3.74 -8.09 9.45
N GLN A 70 -3.41 -6.79 9.37
CA GLN A 70 -2.22 -6.33 8.65
C GLN A 70 -0.91 -6.82 9.29
N ILE A 71 -0.82 -6.86 10.62
CA ILE A 71 0.34 -7.45 11.32
C ILE A 71 0.50 -8.92 10.93
N ILE A 72 -0.60 -9.67 10.81
CA ILE A 72 -0.56 -11.07 10.36
C ILE A 72 -0.09 -11.18 8.90
N LEU A 73 -0.58 -10.32 8.01
CA LEU A 73 -0.12 -10.29 6.61
C LEU A 73 1.38 -9.95 6.52
N GLU A 74 1.83 -8.97 7.30
CA GLU A 74 3.24 -8.56 7.36
C GLU A 74 4.14 -9.69 7.86
N PHE A 75 3.70 -10.46 8.84
CA PHE A 75 4.42 -11.65 9.31
C PHE A 75 4.69 -12.63 8.16
N PHE A 76 3.72 -12.83 7.25
CA PHE A 76 3.88 -13.70 6.09
C PHE A 76 4.68 -13.05 4.95
N SER A 77 4.57 -11.74 4.75
CA SER A 77 5.29 -10.99 3.71
C SER A 77 6.72 -10.62 4.12
N LYS A 78 7.08 -10.80 5.41
CA LYS A 78 8.38 -10.41 6.00
C LYS A 78 8.73 -8.93 5.76
N GLY A 79 7.74 -8.04 5.85
CA GLY A 79 7.93 -6.60 5.71
C GLY A 79 8.20 -6.11 4.28
N ALA A 80 7.95 -6.92 3.26
CA ALA A 80 8.17 -6.51 1.87
C ALA A 80 7.28 -5.34 1.44
N GLU A 81 6.13 -5.17 2.09
CA GLU A 81 5.18 -4.07 1.90
C GLU A 81 5.78 -2.70 2.28
N HIS A 82 6.80 -2.71 3.13
CA HIS A 82 7.50 -1.49 3.58
C HIS A 82 8.88 -1.32 2.93
N GLY A 83 9.20 -2.16 1.93
CA GLY A 83 10.47 -2.12 1.22
C GLY A 83 11.61 -2.87 1.92
N HIS A 84 11.33 -3.61 3.01
CA HIS A 84 12.29 -4.49 3.66
C HIS A 84 12.30 -5.85 3.01
N VAL A 85 12.99 -5.97 1.90
CA VAL A 85 13.17 -7.25 1.25
C VAL A 85 14.59 -7.73 1.53
N HIS A 86 14.71 -8.61 2.52
CA HIS A 86 15.98 -9.23 2.89
C HIS A 86 16.17 -10.53 2.11
N GLY A 87 17.15 -10.56 1.24
CA GLY A 87 17.57 -11.78 0.57
C GLY A 87 18.65 -11.50 -0.47
N HIS A 88 19.79 -12.16 -0.29
CA HIS A 88 20.83 -12.27 -1.31
C HIS A 88 20.82 -13.65 -1.98
N GLU A 89 19.83 -14.49 -1.65
CA GLU A 89 19.72 -15.81 -2.23
C GLU A 89 18.98 -15.74 -3.57
N SER A 90 19.48 -16.50 -4.54
CA SER A 90 18.82 -16.65 -5.83
C SER A 90 17.48 -17.35 -5.64
N MET A 91 16.39 -16.73 -6.12
CA MET A 91 15.04 -17.28 -6.05
C MET A 91 14.74 -18.08 -7.31
N SER A 92 14.52 -19.38 -7.16
CA SER A 92 14.08 -20.25 -8.26
C SER A 92 12.56 -20.22 -8.47
N GLN A 93 11.79 -19.80 -7.46
CA GLN A 93 10.33 -19.84 -7.46
C GLN A 93 9.74 -18.56 -6.88
N ILE A 94 8.46 -18.28 -7.22
CA ILE A 94 7.68 -17.20 -6.64
C ILE A 94 7.55 -17.41 -5.12
N PRO A 95 7.83 -16.37 -4.30
CA PRO A 95 7.60 -16.42 -2.85
C PRO A 95 6.09 -16.34 -2.56
N TRP A 96 5.41 -17.49 -2.56
CA TRP A 96 3.95 -17.58 -2.48
C TRP A 96 3.32 -16.88 -1.27
N LEU A 97 3.96 -16.94 -0.10
CA LEU A 97 3.44 -16.27 1.09
C LEU A 97 3.44 -14.75 0.93
N LEU A 98 4.55 -14.20 0.42
CA LEU A 98 4.64 -12.78 0.07
C LEU A 98 3.59 -12.39 -0.99
N PHE A 99 3.46 -13.22 -2.03
CA PHE A 99 2.51 -12.97 -3.13
C PHE A 99 1.07 -12.89 -2.63
N ILE A 100 0.63 -13.88 -1.85
CA ILE A 100 -0.72 -13.95 -1.31
C ILE A 100 -1.00 -12.80 -0.35
N SER A 101 -0.06 -12.50 0.57
CA SER A 101 -0.18 -11.37 1.49
C SER A 101 -0.40 -10.05 0.76
N LEU A 102 0.46 -9.74 -0.21
CA LEU A 102 0.36 -8.50 -0.99
C LEU A 102 -0.93 -8.44 -1.82
N CYS A 103 -1.37 -9.55 -2.39
CA CYS A 103 -2.62 -9.60 -3.15
C CYS A 103 -3.84 -9.37 -2.25
N ILE A 104 -3.89 -9.98 -1.06
CA ILE A 104 -4.98 -9.78 -0.10
C ILE A 104 -5.02 -8.33 0.37
N HIS A 105 -3.86 -7.79 0.73
CA HIS A 105 -3.73 -6.40 1.14
C HIS A 105 -4.25 -5.44 0.06
N ALA A 106 -3.71 -5.52 -1.16
CA ALA A 106 -4.12 -4.67 -2.28
C ALA A 106 -5.60 -4.81 -2.65
N PHE A 107 -6.15 -6.00 -2.49
CA PHE A 107 -7.57 -6.27 -2.71
C PHE A 107 -8.45 -5.55 -1.69
N LEU A 108 -8.11 -5.64 -0.40
CA LEU A 108 -8.90 -5.02 0.68
C LEU A 108 -8.86 -3.50 0.61
N GLU A 109 -7.69 -2.90 0.39
CA GLU A 109 -7.58 -1.44 0.28
C GLU A 109 -8.30 -0.87 -0.95
N GLY A 110 -8.55 -1.72 -1.97
CA GLY A 110 -9.36 -1.35 -3.12
C GLY A 110 -10.85 -1.17 -2.83
N MET A 111 -11.38 -1.83 -1.80
CA MET A 111 -12.82 -1.85 -1.54
C MET A 111 -13.45 -0.47 -1.26
N PRO A 112 -12.88 0.42 -0.44
CA PRO A 112 -13.48 1.73 -0.18
C PRO A 112 -13.29 2.76 -1.30
N ILE A 113 -12.48 2.48 -2.32
CA ILE A 113 -12.16 3.42 -3.40
C ILE A 113 -13.41 3.88 -4.18
N ASN A 114 -14.42 3.01 -4.31
CA ASN A 114 -15.63 3.32 -5.08
C ASN A 114 -16.36 4.58 -4.57
N ARG A 115 -16.33 4.84 -3.26
CA ARG A 115 -16.96 6.03 -2.64
C ARG A 115 -15.95 7.14 -2.33
N HIS A 116 -14.64 6.82 -2.33
CA HIS A 116 -13.56 7.75 -1.96
C HIS A 116 -12.55 7.95 -3.10
N HIS A 117 -12.84 8.85 -4.02
CA HIS A 117 -11.96 9.14 -5.16
C HIS A 117 -10.54 9.57 -4.74
N HIS A 118 -10.42 10.30 -3.63
CA HIS A 118 -9.12 10.74 -3.10
C HIS A 118 -8.26 9.56 -2.64
N LEU A 119 -8.88 8.48 -2.14
CA LEU A 119 -8.18 7.28 -1.74
C LEU A 119 -7.49 6.58 -2.93
N ALA A 120 -8.08 6.63 -4.13
CA ALA A 120 -7.46 6.10 -5.34
C ALA A 120 -6.10 6.75 -5.62
N TRP A 121 -5.97 8.06 -5.39
CA TRP A 121 -4.70 8.77 -5.49
C TRP A 121 -3.71 8.34 -4.40
N GLY A 122 -4.17 8.24 -3.14
CA GLY A 122 -3.35 7.80 -2.02
C GLY A 122 -2.72 6.44 -2.26
N ILE A 123 -3.56 5.47 -2.61
CA ILE A 123 -3.13 4.10 -2.90
C ILE A 123 -2.21 4.07 -4.12
N SER A 124 -2.50 4.82 -5.18
CA SER A 124 -1.66 4.86 -6.38
C SER A 124 -0.27 5.45 -6.10
N ILE A 125 -0.19 6.52 -5.32
CA ILE A 125 1.08 7.13 -4.90
C ILE A 125 1.87 6.16 -4.01
N HIS A 126 1.18 5.37 -3.16
CA HIS A 126 1.81 4.36 -2.32
C HIS A 126 2.30 3.15 -3.13
N HIS A 127 1.50 2.65 -4.06
CA HIS A 127 1.85 1.48 -4.87
C HIS A 127 3.04 1.69 -5.79
N LEU A 128 3.27 2.92 -6.29
CA LEU A 128 4.38 3.19 -7.21
C LEU A 128 5.75 2.85 -6.62
N PRO A 129 6.17 3.39 -5.45
CA PRO A 129 7.45 3.01 -4.85
C PRO A 129 7.53 1.54 -4.46
N ILE A 130 6.44 0.94 -3.98
CA ILE A 130 6.39 -0.48 -3.63
C ILE A 130 6.65 -1.34 -4.87
N ALA A 131 6.00 -1.03 -6.00
CA ALA A 131 6.21 -1.75 -7.25
C ALA A 131 7.66 -1.63 -7.75
N VAL A 132 8.28 -0.45 -7.63
CA VAL A 132 9.70 -0.25 -7.95
C VAL A 132 10.59 -1.13 -7.07
N ILE A 133 10.35 -1.15 -5.77
CA ILE A 133 11.16 -1.90 -4.79
C ILE A 133 11.03 -3.40 -5.03
N LEU A 134 9.81 -3.91 -5.11
CA LEU A 134 9.55 -5.34 -5.34
C LEU A 134 10.16 -5.82 -6.66
N THR A 135 9.95 -5.08 -7.73
CA THR A 135 10.51 -5.43 -9.04
C THR A 135 12.05 -5.45 -9.00
N THR A 136 12.64 -4.43 -8.40
CA THR A 136 14.11 -4.35 -8.25
C THR A 136 14.66 -5.51 -7.42
N PHE A 137 13.95 -5.88 -6.36
CA PHE A 137 14.30 -7.02 -5.53
C PHE A 137 14.24 -8.32 -6.32
N PHE A 138 13.15 -8.61 -7.04
CA PHE A 138 13.01 -9.83 -7.82
C PHE A 138 14.06 -9.96 -8.93
N ILE A 139 14.41 -8.83 -9.56
CA ILE A 139 15.50 -8.80 -10.56
C ILE A 139 16.83 -9.17 -9.90
N LYS A 140 17.15 -8.60 -8.74
CA LYS A 140 18.39 -8.90 -8.01
C LYS A 140 18.45 -10.34 -7.50
N SER A 141 17.30 -10.90 -7.11
CA SER A 141 17.17 -12.29 -6.70
C SER A 141 17.14 -13.29 -7.87
N GLN A 142 17.34 -12.80 -9.10
CA GLN A 142 17.37 -13.63 -10.33
C GLN A 142 16.09 -14.42 -10.59
N LEU A 143 14.94 -13.96 -10.08
CA LEU A 143 13.65 -14.58 -10.39
C LEU A 143 13.37 -14.46 -11.89
N ASN A 144 12.75 -15.49 -12.48
CA ASN A 144 12.39 -15.52 -13.89
C ASN A 144 11.56 -14.28 -14.28
N LYS A 145 11.92 -13.62 -15.39
CA LYS A 145 11.23 -12.41 -15.87
C LYS A 145 9.73 -12.59 -16.08
N THR A 146 9.31 -13.75 -16.57
CA THR A 146 7.89 -14.09 -16.72
C THR A 146 7.20 -14.19 -15.37
N ALA A 147 7.84 -14.79 -14.36
CA ALA A 147 7.32 -14.86 -13.01
C ALA A 147 7.18 -13.47 -12.38
N ILE A 148 8.18 -12.58 -12.57
CA ILE A 148 8.10 -11.18 -12.12
C ILE A 148 6.92 -10.46 -12.77
N PHE A 149 6.77 -10.60 -14.08
CA PHE A 149 5.67 -9.97 -14.82
C PHE A 149 4.30 -10.47 -14.34
N ILE A 150 4.12 -11.79 -14.19
CA ILE A 150 2.86 -12.37 -13.70
C ILE A 150 2.56 -11.87 -12.28
N PHE A 151 3.57 -11.86 -11.39
CA PHE A 151 3.42 -11.36 -10.03
C PHE A 151 2.93 -9.90 -10.03
N MET A 152 3.64 -9.02 -10.74
CA MET A 152 3.34 -7.59 -10.76
C MET A 152 2.01 -7.28 -11.45
N LEU A 153 1.64 -8.03 -12.50
CA LEU A 153 0.36 -7.88 -13.17
C LEU A 153 -0.79 -8.32 -12.27
N THR A 154 -0.67 -9.46 -11.60
CA THR A 154 -1.69 -9.93 -10.65
C THR A 154 -1.84 -8.94 -9.49
N PHE A 155 -0.75 -8.49 -8.90
CA PHE A 155 -0.76 -7.48 -7.85
C PHE A 155 -1.46 -6.19 -8.32
N ALA A 156 -1.16 -5.71 -9.53
CA ALA A 156 -1.78 -4.52 -10.12
C ALA A 156 -3.30 -4.64 -10.29
N ILE A 157 -3.82 -5.86 -10.53
CA ILE A 157 -5.24 -6.12 -10.75
C ILE A 157 -6.01 -6.20 -9.41
N MET A 158 -5.36 -6.51 -8.29
CA MET A 158 -6.04 -6.77 -7.02
C MET A 158 -6.82 -5.56 -6.49
N THR A 159 -6.24 -4.36 -6.50
CA THR A 159 -6.93 -3.14 -6.07
C THR A 159 -8.16 -2.81 -6.94
N PRO A 160 -8.06 -2.77 -8.28
CA PRO A 160 -9.24 -2.67 -9.14
C PRO A 160 -10.29 -3.76 -8.91
N LEU A 161 -9.86 -5.00 -8.65
CA LEU A 161 -10.77 -6.10 -8.36
C LEU A 161 -11.54 -5.89 -7.05
N GLY A 162 -10.86 -5.40 -5.99
CA GLY A 162 -11.49 -5.02 -4.73
C GLY A 162 -12.55 -3.92 -4.94
N THR A 163 -12.21 -2.86 -5.68
CA THR A 163 -13.14 -1.79 -6.04
C THR A 163 -14.34 -2.32 -6.83
N PHE A 164 -14.11 -3.16 -7.82
CA PHE A 164 -15.17 -3.76 -8.63
C PHE A 164 -16.13 -4.62 -7.80
N LEU A 165 -15.60 -5.48 -6.94
CA LEU A 165 -16.45 -6.32 -6.09
C LEU A 165 -17.25 -5.48 -5.08
N ALA A 166 -16.69 -4.38 -4.58
CA ALA A 166 -17.42 -3.45 -3.74
C ALA A 166 -18.57 -2.76 -4.48
N ASP A 167 -18.43 -2.51 -5.78
CA ASP A 167 -19.51 -1.94 -6.60
C ASP A 167 -20.65 -2.92 -6.90
N VAL A 168 -20.32 -4.20 -7.13
CA VAL A 168 -21.31 -5.17 -7.63
C VAL A 168 -21.92 -6.07 -6.55
N LEU A 169 -21.28 -6.22 -5.39
CA LEU A 169 -21.76 -7.12 -4.34
C LEU A 169 -22.62 -6.38 -3.30
N PRO A 170 -23.94 -6.68 -3.21
CA PRO A 170 -24.82 -6.04 -2.22
C PRO A 170 -24.35 -6.21 -0.77
N VAL A 171 -23.74 -7.36 -0.45
CA VAL A 171 -23.22 -7.65 0.90
C VAL A 171 -22.11 -6.67 1.30
N VAL A 172 -21.23 -6.28 0.38
CA VAL A 172 -20.16 -5.30 0.65
C VAL A 172 -20.76 -3.94 0.93
N ASN A 173 -21.81 -3.56 0.20
CA ASN A 173 -22.54 -2.31 0.45
C ASN A 173 -23.24 -2.29 1.83
N THR A 174 -23.75 -3.44 2.28
CA THR A 174 -24.39 -3.57 3.60
C THR A 174 -23.40 -3.36 4.74
N PHE A 175 -22.19 -3.90 4.63
CA PHE A 175 -21.12 -3.81 5.64
C PHE A 175 -20.02 -2.82 5.25
N TYR A 176 -20.36 -1.82 4.43
CA TYR A 176 -19.38 -0.89 3.88
C TYR A 176 -18.58 -0.14 4.95
N THR A 177 -19.24 0.31 6.00
CA THR A 177 -18.63 1.07 7.10
C THR A 177 -17.65 0.19 7.90
N GLU A 178 -18.04 -1.05 8.21
CA GLU A 178 -17.19 -2.01 8.93
C GLU A 178 -15.97 -2.39 8.08
N ILE A 179 -16.17 -2.66 6.79
CA ILE A 179 -15.08 -2.94 5.85
C ILE A 179 -14.14 -1.74 5.74
N THR A 180 -14.67 -0.53 5.61
CA THR A 180 -13.86 0.69 5.55
C THR A 180 -13.09 0.89 6.86
N ALA A 181 -13.69 0.61 8.02
CA ALA A 181 -13.02 0.67 9.31
C ALA A 181 -11.86 -0.34 9.41
N ILE A 182 -12.02 -1.57 8.89
CA ILE A 182 -10.93 -2.55 8.79
C ILE A 182 -9.81 -2.01 7.89
N VAL A 183 -10.16 -1.46 6.72
CA VAL A 183 -9.17 -0.87 5.79
C VAL A 183 -8.45 0.31 6.43
N ILE A 184 -9.12 1.18 7.18
CA ILE A 184 -8.48 2.23 7.98
C ILE A 184 -7.39 1.64 8.90
N GLY A 185 -7.69 0.55 9.60
CA GLY A 185 -6.72 -0.15 10.44
C GLY A 185 -5.51 -0.67 9.67
N ILE A 186 -5.74 -1.26 8.50
CA ILE A 186 -4.69 -1.72 7.58
C ILE A 186 -3.81 -0.53 7.16
N LEU A 187 -4.41 0.55 6.68
CA LEU A 187 -3.71 1.74 6.20
C LEU A 187 -2.94 2.45 7.34
N PHE A 188 -3.47 2.48 8.56
CA PHE A 188 -2.77 3.01 9.73
C PHE A 188 -1.48 2.24 10.02
N HIS A 189 -1.56 0.91 10.04
CA HIS A 189 -0.39 0.08 10.30
C HIS A 189 0.68 0.30 9.22
N ILE A 190 0.31 0.15 7.96
CA ILE A 190 1.26 0.28 6.83
C ILE A 190 1.90 1.65 6.78
N SER A 191 1.10 2.71 6.80
CA SER A 191 1.61 4.06 6.64
C SER A 191 2.50 4.47 7.82
N SER A 192 2.16 4.09 9.05
CA SER A 192 3.01 4.33 10.22
C SER A 192 4.33 3.55 10.13
N THR A 193 4.28 2.26 9.80
CA THR A 193 5.47 1.42 9.63
C THR A 193 6.39 1.99 8.56
N ILE A 194 5.87 2.37 7.39
CA ILE A 194 6.67 3.00 6.32
C ILE A 194 7.35 4.29 6.81
N ILE A 195 6.64 5.17 7.51
CA ILE A 195 7.20 6.42 8.02
C ILE A 195 8.36 6.14 8.99
N PHE A 196 8.21 5.20 9.90
CA PHE A 196 9.22 4.90 10.90
C PHE A 196 10.39 4.08 10.33
N GLU A 197 10.13 3.05 9.56
CA GLU A 197 11.16 2.16 9.02
C GLU A 197 11.96 2.75 7.87
N SER A 198 11.41 3.72 7.13
CA SER A 198 12.19 4.47 6.15
C SER A 198 13.36 5.24 6.77
N SER A 199 13.46 5.28 8.14
CA SER A 199 14.53 5.94 8.90
C SER A 199 15.63 4.93 9.28
N GLU A 200 16.86 5.19 8.85
CA GLU A 200 18.02 4.42 9.33
C GLU A 200 18.33 4.80 10.79
N GLY A 201 18.31 3.80 11.67
CA GLY A 201 18.59 3.99 13.10
C GLY A 201 17.63 4.94 13.81
N HIS A 202 16.37 5.03 13.37
CA HIS A 202 15.35 5.94 13.92
C HIS A 202 15.69 7.44 13.85
N LYS A 203 16.67 7.83 13.01
CA LYS A 203 17.03 9.25 12.84
C LYS A 203 16.26 9.87 11.68
N PHE A 204 15.48 10.89 11.99
CA PHE A 204 14.84 11.72 10.98
C PHE A 204 15.82 12.81 10.55
N ASN A 205 16.13 12.86 9.25
CA ASN A 205 16.87 13.99 8.67
C ASN A 205 15.89 15.03 8.09
N ILE A 206 16.38 16.24 7.83
CA ILE A 206 15.57 17.36 7.33
C ILE A 206 14.86 16.96 6.01
N ALA A 207 15.54 16.29 5.08
CA ALA A 207 14.96 15.88 3.81
C ALA A 207 13.75 14.95 4.03
N LYS A 208 13.84 13.99 4.94
CA LYS A 208 12.73 13.10 5.26
C LYS A 208 11.57 13.83 5.93
N ILE A 209 11.87 14.71 6.91
CA ILE A 209 10.85 15.54 7.55
C ILE A 209 10.12 16.40 6.50
N SER A 210 10.85 17.00 5.57
CA SER A 210 10.25 17.78 4.47
C SER A 210 9.33 16.94 3.58
N MET A 211 9.71 15.69 3.28
CA MET A 211 8.87 14.77 2.50
C MET A 211 7.59 14.36 3.25
N ILE A 212 7.69 14.14 4.56
CA ILE A 212 6.53 13.85 5.42
C ILE A 212 5.59 15.07 5.46
N VAL A 213 6.13 16.26 5.70
CA VAL A 213 5.32 17.49 5.72
C VAL A 213 4.65 17.72 4.37
N LEU A 214 5.38 17.51 3.26
CA LEU A 214 4.82 17.63 1.92
C LEU A 214 3.65 16.64 1.69
N GLY A 215 3.79 15.39 2.14
CA GLY A 215 2.73 14.39 2.06
C GLY A 215 1.48 14.81 2.83
N ILE A 216 1.66 15.30 4.08
CA ILE A 216 0.56 15.80 4.91
C ILE A 216 -0.16 16.99 4.24
N LEU A 217 0.61 17.96 3.77
CA LEU A 217 0.04 19.16 3.13
C LEU A 217 -0.74 18.80 1.87
N LEU A 218 -0.20 17.95 1.01
CA LEU A 218 -0.88 17.54 -0.22
C LEU A 218 -2.17 16.77 0.08
N ALA A 219 -2.18 15.89 1.07
CA ALA A 219 -3.39 15.17 1.48
C ALA A 219 -4.48 16.09 2.03
N TYR A 220 -4.11 17.20 2.67
CA TYR A 220 -5.06 18.16 3.20
C TYR A 220 -5.78 18.97 2.10
N PHE A 221 -5.12 19.20 0.95
CA PHE A 221 -5.68 19.99 -0.15
C PHE A 221 -6.42 19.15 -1.23
N ILE A 222 -6.44 17.85 -1.09
CA ILE A 222 -7.16 16.92 -1.98
C ILE A 222 -8.51 16.55 -1.37
#